data_321c40f377bde6e2387ec5ff5d610c4d
#
_entry.id   321c40f377bde6e2387ec5ff5d610c4d
#
_cell.length_a   1.000
_cell.length_b   1.000
_cell.length_c   1.000
_cell.angle_alpha   90.00
_cell.angle_beta   90.00
_cell.angle_gamma   90.00
#
_symmetry.space_group_name_H-M   'P 1'
#
loop_
_entity.id
_entity.type
_entity.pdbx_description
1 polymer ?
#
loop_
_entity_poly.entity_id
_entity_poly.type
_entity_poly.pdbx_seq_one_letter_code
_entity_poly.pdbx_strand_id
1 'polypeptide(L)'
;DKTGKTINLFKPTDYMVGEKTGRAINLGNYVPSINHLLSNLIPVSTERDRFVNWLAGIMQTRSKQLTAWVFMGQPGAGKNVLLDHLLKPLFGDKQAIKVEDEQLKNPFNGWLQNAILIAFNEVAHDNRTRNSINSKVKAIITDNDIMINEKNVKVFTIDNHANALFFSNDSIPVLIEENDRRFNVVRTGGNMRKQSWFADPERFFVDVKSELGVFAEYLINYNYDPILAKTVISNGVKDALVDVGMTRFAEFSSHLK
;
A
#
# COMPACT_ATOMS: atom_id res chain seq x y z
N ASP A 1 -12.42 28.91 -1.65
CA ASP A 1 -13.75 29.53 -1.60
C ASP A 1 -13.74 30.72 -0.64
N LYS A 2 -14.28 31.87 -1.06
CA LYS A 2 -14.36 33.08 -0.23
C LYS A 2 -15.31 32.95 0.97
N THR A 3 -16.05 31.86 1.05
CA THR A 3 -17.04 31.58 2.12
C THR A 3 -16.50 30.64 3.21
N GLY A 4 -15.28 30.14 3.10
CA GLY A 4 -14.71 29.19 4.05
C GLY A 4 -15.39 27.82 4.09
N LYS A 5 -16.24 27.49 3.10
CA LYS A 5 -16.89 26.19 3.00
C LYS A 5 -16.00 25.20 2.27
N THR A 6 -15.61 24.13 2.96
CA THR A 6 -14.91 22.99 2.37
C THR A 6 -15.91 22.06 1.70
N ILE A 7 -15.70 21.71 0.44
CA ILE A 7 -16.50 20.71 -0.27
C ILE A 7 -15.80 19.37 -0.14
N ASN A 8 -16.46 18.42 0.49
CA ASN A 8 -15.97 17.04 0.54
C ASN A 8 -16.30 16.33 -0.78
N LEU A 9 -15.28 16.06 -1.59
CA LEU A 9 -15.41 15.34 -2.86
C LEU A 9 -15.26 13.81 -2.71
N PHE A 10 -15.02 13.33 -1.49
CA PHE A 10 -14.87 11.92 -1.22
C PHE A 10 -16.19 11.17 -1.44
N LYS A 11 -16.14 10.10 -2.23
CA LYS A 11 -17.28 9.19 -2.48
C LYS A 11 -16.90 7.78 -2.01
N PRO A 12 -17.40 7.36 -0.84
CA PRO A 12 -17.15 5.99 -0.39
C PRO A 12 -17.79 4.99 -1.36
N THR A 13 -17.18 3.83 -1.51
CA THR A 13 -17.84 2.68 -2.15
C THR A 13 -18.89 2.09 -1.22
N ASP A 14 -19.79 1.25 -1.74
CA ASP A 14 -20.76 0.53 -0.93
C ASP A 14 -20.07 -0.36 0.13
N TYR A 15 -18.88 -0.86 -0.17
CA TYR A 15 -18.06 -1.62 0.77
C TYR A 15 -17.54 -0.81 1.96
N MET A 16 -17.38 0.50 1.81
CA MET A 16 -16.85 1.39 2.85
C MET A 16 -17.93 1.94 3.80
N VAL A 17 -19.20 1.74 3.50
CA VAL A 17 -20.33 2.26 4.29
C VAL A 17 -21.07 1.20 5.09
N GLY A 18 -20.54 -0.02 5.13
CA GLY A 18 -21.09 -1.12 5.92
C GLY A 18 -21.10 -0.82 7.41
N GLU A 19 -22.08 -1.38 8.11
CA GLU A 19 -22.20 -1.27 9.57
C GLU A 19 -21.42 -2.39 10.27
N LYS A 20 -20.96 -2.12 11.50
CA LYS A 20 -20.36 -3.15 12.36
C LYS A 20 -21.45 -4.09 12.85
N THR A 21 -21.39 -5.34 12.40
CA THR A 21 -22.35 -6.38 12.79
C THR A 21 -21.88 -7.20 14.01
N GLY A 22 -20.60 -7.11 14.36
CA GLY A 22 -19.95 -7.96 15.37
C GLY A 22 -19.76 -9.41 14.94
N ARG A 23 -20.05 -9.74 13.69
CA ARG A 23 -19.89 -11.10 13.15
C ARG A 23 -18.42 -11.49 13.09
N ALA A 24 -18.08 -12.65 13.67
CA ALA A 24 -16.79 -13.26 13.55
C ALA A 24 -16.68 -13.96 12.17
N ILE A 25 -15.74 -13.52 11.34
CA ILE A 25 -15.51 -14.09 10.01
C ILE A 25 -14.16 -14.77 9.98
N ASN A 26 -14.13 -16.06 9.62
CA ASN A 26 -12.91 -16.80 9.34
C ASN A 26 -12.56 -16.67 7.85
N LEU A 27 -11.41 -16.07 7.53
CA LEU A 27 -11.03 -15.80 6.14
C LEU A 27 -10.92 -17.09 5.31
N GLY A 28 -10.35 -18.17 5.86
CA GLY A 28 -10.19 -19.41 5.14
C GLY A 28 -11.51 -20.09 4.74
N ASN A 29 -12.55 -19.88 5.53
CA ASN A 29 -13.86 -20.49 5.29
C ASN A 29 -14.78 -19.64 4.41
N TYR A 30 -14.71 -18.31 4.56
CA TYR A 30 -15.68 -17.41 3.92
C TYR A 30 -15.12 -16.66 2.71
N VAL A 31 -13.82 -16.49 2.63
CA VAL A 31 -13.13 -15.78 1.55
C VAL A 31 -11.82 -16.50 1.17
N PRO A 32 -11.90 -17.78 0.76
CA PRO A 32 -10.72 -18.61 0.53
C PRO A 32 -9.79 -18.06 -0.57
N SER A 33 -10.34 -17.48 -1.64
CA SER A 33 -9.54 -16.97 -2.75
C SER A 33 -8.76 -15.72 -2.34
N ILE A 34 -9.39 -14.80 -1.62
CA ILE A 34 -8.71 -13.63 -1.02
C ILE A 34 -7.69 -14.07 0.01
N ASN A 35 -8.01 -15.06 0.84
CA ASN A 35 -7.07 -15.59 1.84
C ASN A 35 -5.85 -16.25 1.18
N HIS A 36 -6.00 -16.99 0.08
CA HIS A 36 -4.90 -17.54 -0.70
C HIS A 36 -4.00 -16.44 -1.27
N LEU A 37 -4.60 -15.41 -1.87
CA LEU A 37 -3.86 -14.25 -2.39
C LEU A 37 -3.03 -13.58 -1.29
N LEU A 38 -3.66 -13.25 -0.16
CA LEU A 38 -2.99 -12.62 0.97
C LEU A 38 -1.89 -13.50 1.57
N SER A 39 -2.14 -14.81 1.66
CA SER A 39 -1.16 -15.78 2.17
C SER A 39 0.04 -15.95 1.24
N ASN A 40 -0.17 -15.82 -0.08
CA ASN A 40 0.93 -15.83 -1.04
C ASN A 40 1.72 -14.51 -1.02
N LEU A 41 1.05 -13.38 -0.84
CA LEU A 41 1.71 -12.08 -0.76
C LEU A 41 2.45 -11.87 0.56
N ILE A 42 1.93 -12.40 1.65
CA ILE A 42 2.50 -12.30 2.99
C ILE A 42 2.46 -13.70 3.64
N PRO A 43 3.46 -14.55 3.37
CA PRO A 43 3.47 -15.95 3.84
C PRO A 43 3.49 -16.09 5.36
N VAL A 44 4.15 -15.16 6.06
CA VAL A 44 4.21 -15.17 7.52
C VAL A 44 2.88 -14.67 8.11
N SER A 45 2.20 -15.52 8.87
CA SER A 45 0.84 -15.22 9.38
C SER A 45 0.80 -13.98 10.26
N THR A 46 1.77 -13.79 11.16
CA THR A 46 1.84 -12.63 12.04
C THR A 46 2.04 -11.31 11.28
N GLU A 47 2.79 -11.33 10.17
CA GLU A 47 2.95 -10.17 9.28
C GLU A 47 1.65 -9.91 8.51
N ARG A 48 0.97 -10.96 8.07
CA ARG A 48 -0.32 -10.88 7.39
C ARG A 48 -1.40 -10.30 8.29
N ASP A 49 -1.44 -10.70 9.56
CA ASP A 49 -2.37 -10.13 10.54
C ASP A 49 -2.11 -8.63 10.77
N ARG A 50 -0.83 -8.22 10.76
CA ARG A 50 -0.44 -6.80 10.82
C ARG A 50 -0.89 -6.02 9.59
N PHE A 51 -0.77 -6.60 8.39
CA PHE A 51 -1.27 -6.00 7.15
C PHE A 51 -2.80 -5.87 7.16
N VAL A 52 -3.50 -6.90 7.60
CA VAL A 52 -4.96 -6.88 7.73
C VAL A 52 -5.40 -5.82 8.74
N ASN A 53 -4.73 -5.70 9.89
CA ASN A 53 -4.99 -4.65 10.87
C ASN A 53 -4.79 -3.24 10.27
N TRP A 54 -3.73 -3.04 9.50
CA TRP A 54 -3.45 -1.80 8.79
C TRP A 54 -4.55 -1.47 7.76
N LEU A 55 -4.98 -2.46 6.98
CA LEU A 55 -6.03 -2.31 5.99
C LEU A 55 -7.41 -2.05 6.63
N ALA A 56 -7.71 -2.73 7.74
CA ALA A 56 -8.90 -2.49 8.55
C ALA A 56 -8.94 -1.07 9.12
N GLY A 57 -7.78 -0.56 9.56
CA GLY A 57 -7.65 0.82 10.00
C GLY A 57 -8.03 1.81 8.91
N ILE A 58 -7.56 1.61 7.68
CA ILE A 58 -7.92 2.46 6.54
C ILE A 58 -9.42 2.34 6.23
N MET A 59 -9.96 1.13 6.22
CA MET A 59 -11.38 0.87 5.95
C MET A 59 -12.28 1.58 6.97
N GLN A 60 -11.97 1.48 8.25
CA GLN A 60 -12.79 2.00 9.35
C GLN A 60 -12.64 3.50 9.55
N THR A 61 -11.42 4.04 9.40
CA THR A 61 -11.11 5.44 9.76
C THR A 61 -10.94 6.36 8.56
N ARG A 62 -10.65 5.80 7.38
CA ARG A 62 -10.30 6.55 6.15
C ARG A 62 -9.12 7.50 6.37
N SER A 63 -8.26 7.17 7.33
CA SER A 63 -7.15 7.99 7.79
C SER A 63 -5.80 7.34 7.51
N LYS A 64 -4.77 8.15 7.59
CA LYS A 64 -3.38 7.70 7.47
C LYS A 64 -3.01 6.74 8.59
N GLN A 65 -2.27 5.70 8.24
CA GLN A 65 -1.68 4.76 9.19
C GLN A 65 -0.21 5.08 9.50
N LEU A 66 0.37 6.12 8.88
CA LEU A 66 1.75 6.60 9.05
C LEU A 66 2.83 5.56 8.73
N THR A 67 2.44 4.40 8.25
CA THR A 67 3.33 3.34 7.76
C THR A 67 2.93 2.93 6.36
N ALA A 68 3.90 2.37 5.63
CA ALA A 68 3.74 1.84 4.29
C ALA A 68 4.11 0.36 4.26
N TRP A 69 3.62 -0.36 3.25
CA TRP A 69 3.94 -1.78 3.04
C TRP A 69 4.72 -1.96 1.73
N VAL A 70 5.82 -2.69 1.82
CA VAL A 70 6.70 -3.01 0.71
C VAL A 70 6.60 -4.50 0.42
N PHE A 71 6.03 -4.83 -0.73
CA PHE A 71 5.89 -6.21 -1.23
C PHE A 71 7.04 -6.49 -2.19
N MET A 72 8.02 -7.24 -1.72
CA MET A 72 9.24 -7.56 -2.43
C MET A 72 9.23 -9.01 -2.89
N GLY A 73 9.46 -9.27 -4.17
CA GLY A 73 9.56 -10.63 -4.67
C GLY A 73 9.24 -10.77 -6.16
N GLN A 74 9.35 -12.01 -6.64
CA GLN A 74 9.32 -12.32 -8.06
C GLN A 74 8.04 -11.86 -8.78
N PRO A 75 8.11 -11.63 -10.11
CA PRO A 75 6.94 -11.38 -10.94
C PRO A 75 5.91 -12.50 -10.85
N GLY A 76 4.62 -12.12 -10.90
CA GLY A 76 3.52 -13.07 -10.86
C GLY A 76 3.11 -13.54 -9.46
N ALA A 77 3.67 -12.98 -8.38
CA ALA A 77 3.28 -13.30 -7.00
C ALA A 77 1.87 -12.78 -6.61
N GLY A 78 1.24 -11.91 -7.41
CA GLY A 78 -0.10 -11.37 -7.15
C GLY A 78 -0.15 -9.91 -6.69
N LYS A 79 0.97 -9.18 -6.72
CA LYS A 79 1.04 -7.77 -6.29
C LYS A 79 0.02 -6.88 -7.01
N ASN A 80 -0.03 -6.94 -8.35
CA ASN A 80 -1.03 -6.19 -9.12
C ASN A 80 -2.46 -6.74 -8.93
N VAL A 81 -2.62 -8.05 -8.69
CA VAL A 81 -3.93 -8.65 -8.38
C VAL A 81 -4.48 -8.07 -7.07
N LEU A 82 -3.63 -7.89 -6.05
CA LEU A 82 -4.02 -7.21 -4.81
C LEU A 82 -4.61 -5.83 -5.10
N LEU A 83 -3.94 -5.03 -5.93
CA LEU A 83 -4.43 -3.68 -6.25
C LEU A 83 -5.71 -3.73 -7.10
N ASP A 84 -5.67 -4.42 -8.24
CA ASP A 84 -6.68 -4.30 -9.27
C ASP A 84 -7.96 -5.08 -8.95
N HIS A 85 -7.84 -6.24 -8.26
CA HIS A 85 -8.99 -7.11 -7.97
C HIS A 85 -9.46 -7.08 -6.52
N LEU A 86 -8.70 -6.46 -5.61
CA LEU A 86 -9.10 -6.35 -4.20
C LEU A 86 -9.20 -4.88 -3.75
N LEU A 87 -8.12 -4.11 -3.83
CA LEU A 87 -8.10 -2.77 -3.24
C LEU A 87 -8.92 -1.74 -4.03
N LYS A 88 -8.81 -1.72 -5.36
CA LYS A 88 -9.63 -0.81 -6.19
C LYS A 88 -11.14 -1.07 -6.05
N PRO A 89 -11.64 -2.32 -6.14
CA PRO A 89 -13.06 -2.57 -5.88
C PRO A 89 -13.51 -2.14 -4.49
N LEU A 90 -12.69 -2.40 -3.45
CA LEU A 90 -13.04 -2.06 -2.06
C LEU A 90 -13.05 -0.55 -1.81
N PHE A 91 -12.05 0.17 -2.29
CA PHE A 91 -11.84 1.60 -1.97
C PHE A 91 -12.25 2.55 -3.09
N GLY A 92 -12.44 2.05 -4.31
CA GLY A 92 -12.77 2.83 -5.51
C GLY A 92 -11.55 3.17 -6.37
N ASP A 93 -11.72 3.14 -7.70
CA ASP A 93 -10.65 3.32 -8.69
C ASP A 93 -9.94 4.68 -8.61
N LYS A 94 -10.62 5.72 -8.12
CA LYS A 94 -10.02 7.05 -7.94
C LYS A 94 -9.30 7.21 -6.60
N GLN A 95 -9.51 6.30 -5.69
CA GLN A 95 -9.03 6.35 -4.31
C GLN A 95 -7.94 5.32 -4.03
N ALA A 96 -7.98 4.17 -4.74
CA ALA A 96 -6.90 3.18 -4.75
C ALA A 96 -6.22 3.23 -6.14
N ILE A 97 -5.09 3.91 -6.21
CA ILE A 97 -4.43 4.25 -7.47
C ILE A 97 -3.07 3.59 -7.60
N LYS A 98 -2.66 3.39 -8.85
CA LYS A 98 -1.30 2.98 -9.21
C LYS A 98 -0.51 4.20 -9.64
N VAL A 99 0.70 4.33 -9.15
CA VAL A 99 1.62 5.41 -9.50
C VAL A 99 2.93 4.80 -10.01
N GLU A 100 3.32 5.18 -11.19
CA GLU A 100 4.56 4.77 -11.84
C GLU A 100 5.67 5.81 -11.58
N ASP A 101 6.91 5.42 -11.78
CA ASP A 101 8.10 6.24 -11.56
C ASP A 101 8.05 7.62 -12.27
N GLU A 102 7.56 7.65 -13.51
CA GLU A 102 7.41 8.90 -14.28
C GLU A 102 6.46 9.91 -13.62
N GLN A 103 5.38 9.41 -12.99
CA GLN A 103 4.44 10.27 -12.28
C GLN A 103 5.06 10.86 -11.02
N LEU A 104 5.92 10.10 -10.33
CA LEU A 104 6.66 10.59 -9.16
C LEU A 104 7.70 11.65 -9.51
N LYS A 105 8.33 11.54 -10.69
CA LYS A 105 9.29 12.52 -11.21
C LYS A 105 8.61 13.79 -11.70
N ASN A 106 7.34 13.71 -12.07
CA ASN A 106 6.57 14.85 -12.56
C ASN A 106 6.33 15.85 -11.42
N PRO A 107 6.45 17.18 -11.67
CA PRO A 107 6.08 18.21 -10.70
C PRO A 107 4.57 18.27 -10.42
N PHE A 108 3.73 17.78 -11.35
CA PHE A 108 2.28 17.74 -11.18
C PHE A 108 1.86 16.48 -10.42
N ASN A 109 1.12 16.67 -9.32
CA ASN A 109 0.73 15.62 -8.40
C ASN A 109 -0.79 15.60 -8.10
N GLY A 110 -1.62 16.13 -8.98
CA GLY A 110 -3.09 16.18 -8.80
C GLY A 110 -3.74 14.82 -8.54
N TRP A 111 -3.08 13.72 -8.91
CA TRP A 111 -3.51 12.35 -8.60
C TRP A 111 -3.59 12.04 -7.09
N LEU A 112 -2.94 12.84 -6.23
CA LEU A 112 -3.02 12.70 -4.78
C LEU A 112 -4.35 13.19 -4.18
N GLN A 113 -5.11 14.04 -4.87
CA GLN A 113 -6.28 14.71 -4.29
C GLN A 113 -7.34 13.77 -3.71
N ASN A 114 -7.53 12.61 -4.32
CA ASN A 114 -8.54 11.64 -3.89
C ASN A 114 -7.92 10.35 -3.36
N ALA A 115 -6.60 10.26 -3.29
CA ALA A 115 -5.94 9.02 -2.96
C ALA A 115 -6.05 8.67 -1.48
N ILE A 116 -6.55 7.47 -1.19
CA ILE A 116 -6.52 6.82 0.13
C ILE A 116 -5.43 5.75 0.15
N LEU A 117 -5.29 5.01 -0.97
CA LEU A 117 -4.27 3.99 -1.18
C LEU A 117 -3.49 4.29 -2.46
N ILE A 118 -2.19 4.28 -2.36
CA ILE A 118 -1.29 4.49 -3.49
C ILE A 118 -0.37 3.28 -3.60
N ALA A 119 -0.47 2.56 -4.72
CA ALA A 119 0.49 1.51 -5.05
C ALA A 119 1.57 2.07 -5.98
N PHE A 120 2.75 2.27 -5.44
CA PHE A 120 3.95 2.59 -6.20
C PHE A 120 4.50 1.32 -6.84
N ASN A 121 4.58 1.33 -8.17
CA ASN A 121 5.03 0.18 -8.92
C ASN A 121 6.43 0.44 -9.49
N GLU A 122 7.36 -0.45 -9.17
CA GLU A 122 8.73 -0.46 -9.72
C GLU A 122 9.38 0.94 -9.76
N VAL A 123 9.38 1.63 -8.60
CA VAL A 123 10.04 2.94 -8.48
C VAL A 123 11.52 2.77 -8.77
N ALA A 124 11.96 3.34 -9.90
CA ALA A 124 13.30 3.11 -10.42
C ALA A 124 14.38 3.81 -9.58
N HIS A 125 15.54 3.17 -9.55
CA HIS A 125 16.68 3.59 -8.75
C HIS A 125 17.69 4.41 -9.58
N ASP A 126 17.24 5.48 -10.24
CA ASP A 126 18.19 6.45 -10.79
C ASP A 126 18.83 7.24 -9.62
N ASN A 127 20.12 7.11 -9.45
CA ASN A 127 20.89 7.74 -8.37
C ASN A 127 20.73 9.27 -8.33
N ARG A 128 20.40 9.92 -9.45
CA ARG A 128 20.29 11.39 -9.54
C ARG A 128 18.97 11.92 -8.98
N THR A 129 17.89 11.17 -9.12
CA THR A 129 16.54 11.60 -8.66
C THR A 129 16.11 10.93 -7.35
N ARG A 130 16.86 9.95 -6.89
CA ARG A 130 16.56 9.08 -5.76
C ARG A 130 16.21 9.83 -4.47
N ASN A 131 17.02 10.81 -4.09
CA ASN A 131 16.81 11.56 -2.85
C ASN A 131 15.53 12.40 -2.89
N SER A 132 15.20 13.01 -4.02
CA SER A 132 13.97 13.80 -4.17
C SER A 132 12.72 12.92 -4.17
N ILE A 133 12.77 11.75 -4.80
CA ILE A 133 11.69 10.76 -4.79
C ILE A 133 11.48 10.21 -3.37
N ASN A 134 12.55 9.84 -2.67
CA ASN A 134 12.46 9.37 -1.29
C ASN A 134 11.85 10.42 -0.36
N SER A 135 12.23 11.69 -0.51
CA SER A 135 11.64 12.77 0.28
C SER A 135 10.14 12.95 0.00
N LYS A 136 9.73 12.93 -1.28
CA LYS A 136 8.31 12.96 -1.66
C LYS A 136 7.52 11.79 -1.08
N VAL A 137 8.07 10.58 -1.19
CA VAL A 137 7.45 9.35 -0.65
C VAL A 137 7.32 9.43 0.87
N LYS A 138 8.37 9.87 1.56
CA LYS A 138 8.35 10.05 3.02
C LYS A 138 7.27 11.06 3.43
N ALA A 139 7.16 12.18 2.73
CA ALA A 139 6.12 13.18 2.95
C ALA A 139 4.70 12.60 2.72
N ILE A 140 4.48 11.86 1.62
CA ILE A 140 3.21 11.17 1.37
C ILE A 140 2.83 10.25 2.53
N ILE A 141 3.79 9.53 3.12
CA ILE A 141 3.53 8.61 4.24
C ILE A 141 3.25 9.35 5.54
N THR A 142 3.99 10.44 5.86
CA THR A 142 3.99 11.02 7.21
C THR A 142 3.30 12.36 7.36
N ASP A 143 3.31 13.23 6.33
CA ASP A 143 2.83 14.58 6.49
C ASP A 143 1.30 14.63 6.54
N ASN A 144 0.75 15.47 7.42
CA ASN A 144 -0.69 15.59 7.62
C ASN A 144 -1.39 16.32 6.47
N ASP A 145 -0.66 17.19 5.79
CA ASP A 145 -1.13 17.92 4.63
C ASP A 145 -0.18 17.74 3.45
N ILE A 146 -0.68 18.00 2.25
CA ILE A 146 0.12 17.89 1.03
C ILE A 146 -0.27 18.99 0.05
N MET A 147 0.75 19.56 -0.57
CA MET A 147 0.60 20.60 -1.57
C MET A 147 0.28 19.98 -2.92
N ILE A 148 -0.82 20.38 -3.53
CA ILE A 148 -1.26 19.94 -4.85
C ILE A 148 -0.84 20.97 -5.89
N ASN A 149 -0.13 20.46 -6.90
CA ASN A 149 0.28 21.21 -8.06
C ASN A 149 -0.34 20.56 -9.32
N GLU A 150 -1.22 21.31 -9.98
CA GLU A 150 -1.85 20.92 -11.24
C GLU A 150 -1.56 21.95 -12.33
N LYS A 151 -1.55 21.47 -13.57
CA LYS A 151 -1.31 22.36 -14.72
C LYS A 151 -2.42 23.40 -14.82
N ASN A 152 -2.04 24.67 -14.88
CA ASN A 152 -2.96 25.82 -15.00
C ASN A 152 -3.89 26.03 -13.79
N VAL A 153 -3.60 25.43 -12.64
CA VAL A 153 -4.32 25.63 -11.39
C VAL A 153 -3.36 26.25 -10.37
N LYS A 154 -3.85 27.20 -9.58
CA LYS A 154 -3.06 27.74 -8.46
C LYS A 154 -2.80 26.62 -7.46
N VAL A 155 -1.55 26.48 -7.04
CA VAL A 155 -1.16 25.52 -6.01
C VAL A 155 -2.00 25.71 -4.74
N PHE A 156 -2.49 24.61 -4.17
CA PHE A 156 -3.28 24.58 -2.94
C PHE A 156 -2.89 23.39 -2.06
N THR A 157 -3.26 23.45 -0.81
CA THR A 157 -2.97 22.41 0.18
C THR A 157 -4.24 21.66 0.54
N ILE A 158 -4.14 20.36 0.70
CA ILE A 158 -5.21 19.47 1.17
C ILE A 158 -4.74 18.63 2.35
N ASP A 159 -5.68 18.12 3.14
CA ASP A 159 -5.40 17.08 4.11
C ASP A 159 -4.93 15.81 3.41
N ASN A 160 -3.89 15.19 3.91
CA ASN A 160 -3.29 14.01 3.32
C ASN A 160 -3.85 12.73 3.96
N HIS A 161 -4.67 12.01 3.22
CA HIS A 161 -5.28 10.73 3.63
C HIS A 161 -4.58 9.49 3.02
N ALA A 162 -3.54 9.71 2.22
CA ALA A 162 -2.90 8.66 1.46
C ALA A 162 -2.10 7.68 2.32
N ASN A 163 -2.27 6.39 2.03
CA ASN A 163 -1.50 5.27 2.58
C ASN A 163 -0.76 4.58 1.43
N ALA A 164 0.48 4.19 1.65
CA ALA A 164 1.37 3.75 0.58
C ALA A 164 1.65 2.25 0.59
N LEU A 165 1.64 1.66 -0.60
CA LEU A 165 2.10 0.32 -0.91
C LEU A 165 3.23 0.42 -1.95
N PHE A 166 4.21 -0.44 -1.87
CA PHE A 166 5.31 -0.54 -2.84
C PHE A 166 5.34 -1.95 -3.41
N PHE A 167 5.26 -2.05 -4.72
CA PHE A 167 5.38 -3.31 -5.44
C PHE A 167 6.70 -3.33 -6.18
N SER A 168 7.56 -4.29 -5.85
CA SER A 168 8.85 -4.41 -6.50
C SER A 168 9.21 -5.85 -6.79
N ASN A 169 9.83 -6.04 -7.95
CA ASN A 169 10.49 -7.28 -8.32
C ASN A 169 11.98 -7.24 -7.96
N ASP A 170 12.49 -6.05 -7.65
CA ASP A 170 13.88 -5.83 -7.27
C ASP A 170 14.17 -6.22 -5.83
N SER A 171 15.43 -6.53 -5.59
CA SER A 171 15.92 -6.79 -4.24
C SER A 171 15.99 -5.54 -3.35
N ILE A 172 15.87 -4.33 -3.92
CA ILE A 172 15.91 -3.06 -3.20
C ILE A 172 14.83 -2.11 -3.72
N PRO A 173 13.58 -2.29 -3.27
CA PRO A 173 12.45 -1.51 -3.77
C PRO A 173 12.41 -0.05 -3.27
N VAL A 174 12.98 0.21 -2.10
CA VAL A 174 13.03 1.53 -1.44
C VAL A 174 14.32 1.61 -0.62
N LEU A 175 14.93 2.78 -0.55
CA LEU A 175 15.99 3.02 0.44
C LEU A 175 15.38 3.14 1.82
N ILE A 176 15.67 2.16 2.65
CA ILE A 176 15.30 2.14 4.05
C ILE A 176 16.55 2.46 4.87
N GLU A 177 16.47 3.52 5.63
CA GLU A 177 17.53 3.92 6.56
C GLU A 177 17.47 3.06 7.83
N GLU A 178 18.59 2.96 8.52
CA GLU A 178 18.62 2.38 9.86
C GLU A 178 17.59 3.09 10.75
N ASN A 179 16.79 2.34 11.49
CA ASN A 179 15.72 2.85 12.34
C ASN A 179 14.55 3.56 11.60
N ASP A 180 14.38 3.37 10.30
CA ASP A 180 13.22 3.92 9.60
C ASP A 180 11.92 3.29 10.11
N ARG A 181 11.04 4.13 10.65
CA ARG A 181 9.76 3.77 11.28
C ARG A 181 8.57 3.77 10.33
N ARG A 182 8.80 3.83 9.00
CA ARG A 182 7.72 3.98 8.01
C ARG A 182 7.44 2.71 7.25
N PHE A 183 8.43 1.87 6.99
CA PHE A 183 8.30 0.76 6.05
C PHE A 183 8.17 -0.59 6.75
N ASN A 184 7.05 -1.26 6.50
CA ASN A 184 6.86 -2.68 6.71
C ASN A 184 7.33 -3.42 5.46
N VAL A 185 8.28 -4.30 5.56
CA VAL A 185 8.83 -5.02 4.40
C VAL A 185 8.47 -6.48 4.50
N VAL A 186 7.88 -7.02 3.43
CA VAL A 186 7.55 -8.44 3.34
C VAL A 186 8.09 -9.03 2.05
N ARG A 187 8.53 -10.28 2.13
CA ARG A 187 8.89 -11.07 0.95
C ARG A 187 7.69 -11.87 0.50
N THR A 188 7.28 -11.68 -0.76
CA THR A 188 6.17 -12.43 -1.33
C THR A 188 6.54 -13.90 -1.55
N GLY A 189 5.54 -14.75 -1.56
CA GLY A 189 5.64 -16.14 -2.00
C GLY A 189 5.89 -16.29 -3.50
N GLY A 190 5.60 -17.47 -4.01
CA GLY A 190 5.87 -17.85 -5.38
C GLY A 190 4.93 -17.24 -6.43
N ASN A 191 5.22 -17.53 -7.70
CA ASN A 191 4.34 -17.18 -8.80
C ASN A 191 2.99 -17.90 -8.65
N MET A 192 1.88 -17.15 -8.70
CA MET A 192 0.52 -17.68 -8.55
C MET A 192 0.20 -18.80 -9.56
N ARG A 193 0.69 -18.68 -10.80
CA ARG A 193 0.46 -19.71 -11.86
C ARG A 193 1.03 -21.08 -11.54
N LYS A 194 1.92 -21.16 -10.54
CA LYS A 194 2.49 -22.43 -10.05
C LYS A 194 1.77 -22.97 -8.83
N GLN A 195 0.75 -22.28 -8.35
CA GLN A 195 -0.01 -22.64 -7.15
C GLN A 195 -1.28 -23.42 -7.54
N SER A 196 -1.58 -24.48 -6.83
CA SER A 196 -2.78 -25.31 -7.08
C SER A 196 -4.08 -24.53 -6.93
N TRP A 197 -4.13 -23.58 -6.01
CA TRP A 197 -5.32 -22.73 -5.80
C TRP A 197 -5.56 -21.71 -6.92
N PHE A 198 -4.62 -21.53 -7.85
CA PHE A 198 -4.72 -20.66 -9.02
C PHE A 198 -4.71 -21.45 -10.34
N ALA A 199 -5.06 -22.73 -10.31
CA ALA A 199 -5.09 -23.61 -11.49
C ALA A 199 -6.09 -23.14 -12.56
N ASP A 200 -7.20 -22.52 -12.14
CA ASP A 200 -8.19 -21.85 -12.99
C ASP A 200 -8.24 -20.35 -12.67
N PRO A 201 -7.53 -19.50 -13.44
CA PRO A 201 -7.50 -18.07 -13.21
C PRO A 201 -8.86 -17.37 -13.38
N GLU A 202 -9.68 -17.81 -14.35
CA GLU A 202 -10.99 -17.19 -14.58
C GLU A 202 -11.90 -17.41 -13.37
N ARG A 203 -11.94 -18.64 -12.90
CA ARG A 203 -12.69 -19.01 -11.71
C ARG A 203 -12.19 -18.25 -10.48
N PHE A 204 -10.87 -18.16 -10.30
CA PHE A 204 -10.27 -17.44 -9.18
C PHE A 204 -10.74 -15.97 -9.13
N PHE A 205 -10.73 -15.26 -10.25
CA PHE A 205 -11.18 -13.86 -10.28
C PHE A 205 -12.69 -13.70 -10.05
N VAL A 206 -13.50 -14.64 -10.52
CA VAL A 206 -14.94 -14.68 -10.19
C VAL A 206 -15.13 -14.86 -8.69
N ASP A 207 -14.41 -15.79 -8.09
CA ASP A 207 -14.49 -16.08 -6.66
C ASP A 207 -14.02 -14.87 -5.83
N VAL A 208 -12.86 -14.26 -6.13
CA VAL A 208 -12.40 -13.02 -5.48
C VAL A 208 -13.46 -11.94 -5.52
N LYS A 209 -14.10 -11.73 -6.69
CA LYS A 209 -15.16 -10.72 -6.83
C LYS A 209 -16.37 -11.04 -5.95
N SER A 210 -16.77 -12.29 -5.83
CA SER A 210 -17.89 -12.73 -4.99
C SER A 210 -17.59 -12.62 -3.50
N GLU A 211 -16.32 -12.72 -3.11
CA GLU A 211 -15.84 -12.66 -1.73
C GLU A 211 -15.66 -11.22 -1.20
N LEU A 212 -15.66 -10.20 -2.08
CA LEU A 212 -15.38 -8.80 -1.70
C LEU A 212 -16.30 -8.28 -0.58
N GLY A 213 -17.61 -8.57 -0.66
CA GLY A 213 -18.57 -8.10 0.34
C GLY A 213 -18.27 -8.66 1.74
N VAL A 214 -17.96 -9.95 1.81
CA VAL A 214 -17.64 -10.63 3.07
C VAL A 214 -16.29 -10.15 3.60
N PHE A 215 -15.33 -9.92 2.72
CA PHE A 215 -14.03 -9.38 3.13
C PHE A 215 -14.13 -7.92 3.61
N ALA A 216 -14.97 -7.11 2.99
CA ALA A 216 -15.27 -5.76 3.47
C ALA A 216 -15.91 -5.79 4.86
N GLU A 217 -16.92 -6.65 5.06
CA GLU A 217 -17.53 -6.88 6.38
C GLU A 217 -16.49 -7.32 7.42
N TYR A 218 -15.58 -8.22 7.04
CA TYR A 218 -14.48 -8.63 7.91
C TYR A 218 -13.60 -7.46 8.33
N LEU A 219 -13.19 -6.57 7.39
CA LEU A 219 -12.37 -5.40 7.71
C LEU A 219 -13.11 -4.39 8.59
N ILE A 220 -14.41 -4.19 8.38
CA ILE A 220 -15.25 -3.28 9.17
C ILE A 220 -15.42 -3.81 10.60
N ASN A 221 -15.58 -5.14 10.77
CA ASN A 221 -15.74 -5.78 12.08
C ASN A 221 -14.40 -6.09 12.77
N TYR A 222 -13.28 -5.95 12.07
CA TYR A 222 -11.96 -6.25 12.62
C TYR A 222 -11.69 -5.42 13.89
N ASN A 223 -11.13 -6.06 14.91
CA ASN A 223 -10.70 -5.38 16.13
C ASN A 223 -9.39 -4.61 15.84
N TYR A 224 -9.54 -3.46 15.19
CA TYR A 224 -8.44 -2.62 14.75
C TYR A 224 -7.67 -2.04 15.93
N ASP A 225 -6.36 -2.26 15.91
CA ASP A 225 -5.41 -1.67 16.85
C ASP A 225 -4.62 -0.53 16.15
N PRO A 226 -4.88 0.74 16.53
CA PRO A 226 -4.23 1.89 15.91
C PRO A 226 -2.73 2.00 16.23
N ILE A 227 -2.26 1.42 17.34
CA ILE A 227 -0.84 1.43 17.69
C ILE A 227 -0.10 0.46 16.77
N LEU A 228 -0.63 -0.75 16.63
CA LEU A 228 -0.06 -1.75 15.74
C LEU A 228 -0.03 -1.28 14.27
N ALA A 229 -1.05 -0.59 13.79
CA ALA A 229 -1.09 -0.11 12.40
C ALA A 229 -0.02 0.96 12.12
N LYS A 230 0.33 1.76 13.12
CA LYS A 230 1.33 2.84 13.04
C LYS A 230 2.75 2.41 13.42
N THR A 231 2.93 1.15 13.82
CA THR A 231 4.21 0.59 14.20
C THR A 231 4.71 -0.36 13.13
N VAL A 232 5.96 -0.24 12.71
CA VAL A 232 6.55 -1.14 11.71
C VAL A 232 6.86 -2.52 12.30
N ILE A 233 6.79 -3.54 11.43
CA ILE A 233 7.27 -4.87 11.76
C ILE A 233 8.80 -4.90 11.77
N SER A 234 9.38 -5.68 12.68
CA SER A 234 10.79 -6.02 12.68
C SER A 234 10.94 -7.44 12.15
N ASN A 235 11.69 -7.61 11.08
CA ASN A 235 11.98 -8.91 10.49
C ASN A 235 13.30 -8.87 9.70
N GLY A 236 13.89 -10.03 9.50
CA GLY A 236 15.17 -10.15 8.78
C GLY A 236 15.13 -9.70 7.31
N VAL A 237 13.94 -9.58 6.71
CA VAL A 237 13.81 -9.03 5.34
C VAL A 237 14.10 -7.54 5.33
N LYS A 238 13.57 -6.80 6.30
CA LYS A 238 13.85 -5.37 6.47
C LYS A 238 15.30 -5.13 6.82
N ASP A 239 15.85 -5.91 7.75
CA ASP A 239 17.24 -5.79 8.20
C ASP A 239 18.22 -5.98 7.03
N ALA A 240 18.00 -7.00 6.19
CA ALA A 240 18.79 -7.23 4.99
C ALA A 240 18.74 -6.05 3.99
N LEU A 241 17.60 -5.35 3.87
CA LEU A 241 17.48 -4.16 3.01
C LEU A 241 18.27 -2.97 3.57
N VAL A 242 18.25 -2.78 4.86
CA VAL A 242 19.03 -1.74 5.55
C VAL A 242 20.52 -1.98 5.30
N ASP A 243 21.02 -3.20 5.51
CA ASP A 243 22.42 -3.56 5.31
C ASP A 243 22.91 -3.30 3.88
N VAL A 244 22.11 -3.69 2.88
CA VAL A 244 22.44 -3.43 1.46
C VAL A 244 22.41 -1.93 1.15
N GLY A 245 21.49 -1.18 1.75
CA GLY A 245 21.45 0.28 1.62
C GLY A 245 22.70 0.95 2.19
N MET A 246 23.16 0.52 3.35
CA MET A 246 24.38 1.02 4.01
C MET A 246 25.65 0.71 3.21
N THR A 247 25.78 -0.52 2.69
CA THR A 247 26.94 -0.93 1.88
C THR A 247 27.07 -0.07 0.63
N ARG A 248 25.98 0.17 -0.10
CA ARG A 248 25.97 1.05 -1.29
C ARG A 248 26.32 2.51 -0.96
N PHE A 249 25.86 3.00 0.19
CA PHE A 249 26.21 4.35 0.62
C PHE A 249 27.70 4.47 0.95
N ALA A 250 28.28 3.46 1.60
CA ALA A 250 29.70 3.39 1.91
C ALA A 250 30.56 3.33 0.63
N GLU A 251 30.18 2.50 -0.33
CA GLU A 251 30.83 2.41 -1.64
C GLU A 251 30.80 3.75 -2.38
N PHE A 252 29.66 4.43 -2.43
CA PHE A 252 29.51 5.73 -3.07
C PHE A 252 30.40 6.80 -2.38
N SER A 253 30.43 6.81 -1.06
CA SER A 253 31.26 7.75 -0.29
C SER A 253 32.76 7.52 -0.48
N SER A 254 33.19 6.29 -0.76
CA SER A 254 34.59 5.95 -1.04
C SER A 254 35.06 6.41 -2.44
N HIS A 255 34.13 6.54 -3.41
CA HIS A 255 34.45 7.02 -4.76
C HIS A 255 34.48 8.55 -4.89
N LEU A 256 34.06 9.27 -3.86
CA LEU A 256 34.08 10.75 -3.81
C LEU A 256 35.31 11.31 -3.09
N LYS A 257 36.16 10.44 -2.58
CA LYS A 257 37.47 10.79 -1.99
C LYS A 257 38.58 10.53 -3.01
#